data_bc48f9445a64d2d451666b2c530f97f7
#
_entry.id   bc48f9445a64d2d451666b2c530f97f7
#
_cell.length_a   1.000
_cell.length_b   1.000
_cell.length_c   1.000
_cell.angle_alpha   90.00
_cell.angle_beta   90.00
_cell.angle_gamma   90.00
#
_symmetry.space_group_name_H-M   'P 1'
#
loop_
_entity.id
_entity.type
_entity.pdbx_description
1 polymer ?
#
loop_
_entity_poly.entity_id
_entity_poly.type
_entity_poly.pdbx_seq_one_letter_code
_entity_poly.pdbx_strand_id
1 'polypeptide(L)'
;MISSKEMRVLEINSEALGVPTLLLMENAGSSVVDEIEKKFGGLKGKRIVVFAGHGGKGGDGLVVARRSAEAGAKVKAILLGENKHKDALVNLRAIMEMDFSVEVVQIKQESEIETEKADVLIDAMLGTGLKGEVREPFRTAIKKFNESEGFKVCIDLPSGYDADRGKVGDSSVNCDLVVTFHDVKKGISDLKNVTVRKIGIPPEASIYVGPGDALLNLPRRDPKSKKGDNGKVLVIGGSHSFSGAPYFSAMASAKAGADLVYVAVPESISRVIAERSPDLIVVSVKGNDFSSSNMDEVIPWIKRADAVVMGPGMGISPETQEFSRQMIEKLKEMKKRVVLDADALKAAKDMSLNYNFVITPHAGEFEIFSGVKPSSEFNERISQVMNVASERNTNVLLKGFVDIVSDGERFRLNKTGNPGMTVGGTGDVLTGIIGTLMARKVDSFTSACLEHF
;
A
#
# COMPACT_ATOMS: atom_id res chain seq x y z
N MET A 1 3.74 5.83 13.20
CA MET A 1 4.57 4.61 12.96
C MET A 1 4.25 4.03 11.59
N ILE A 2 5.26 3.57 10.87
CA ILE A 2 5.14 3.11 9.49
C ILE A 2 5.69 1.67 9.34
N SER A 3 5.05 0.85 8.50
CA SER A 3 5.56 -0.47 8.10
C SER A 3 6.60 -0.35 6.99
N SER A 4 7.41 -1.40 6.82
CA SER A 4 8.37 -1.51 5.71
C SER A 4 7.69 -1.39 4.33
N LYS A 5 6.49 -1.96 4.20
CA LYS A 5 5.70 -1.91 2.98
C LYS A 5 5.20 -0.49 2.68
N GLU A 6 4.62 0.20 3.68
CA GLU A 6 4.17 1.59 3.54
C GLU A 6 5.33 2.52 3.18
N MET A 7 6.49 2.37 3.84
CA MET A 7 7.68 3.15 3.49
C MET A 7 8.08 2.93 2.03
N ARG A 8 8.08 1.69 1.56
CA ARG A 8 8.41 1.36 0.16
C ARG A 8 7.40 1.94 -0.83
N VAL A 9 6.11 1.98 -0.48
CA VAL A 9 5.08 2.68 -1.28
C VAL A 9 5.45 4.16 -1.43
N LEU A 10 5.80 4.83 -0.32
CA LEU A 10 6.16 6.24 -0.32
C LEU A 10 7.40 6.55 -1.17
N GLU A 11 8.43 5.70 -1.13
CA GLU A 11 9.63 5.85 -1.95
C GLU A 11 9.31 5.77 -3.44
N ILE A 12 8.52 4.77 -3.86
CA ILE A 12 8.12 4.58 -5.27
C ILE A 12 7.21 5.73 -5.74
N ASN A 13 6.26 6.14 -4.89
CA ASN A 13 5.38 7.27 -5.21
C ASN A 13 6.18 8.58 -5.29
N SER A 14 7.19 8.78 -4.44
CA SER A 14 8.08 9.93 -4.51
C SER A 14 8.85 9.97 -5.84
N GLU A 15 9.37 8.82 -6.29
CA GLU A 15 10.04 8.70 -7.60
C GLU A 15 9.09 9.07 -8.74
N ALA A 16 7.84 8.62 -8.70
CA ALA A 16 6.80 8.97 -9.67
C ALA A 16 6.40 10.46 -9.63
N LEU A 17 6.54 11.11 -8.48
CA LEU A 17 6.33 12.56 -8.31
C LEU A 17 7.56 13.40 -8.71
N GLY A 18 8.64 12.78 -9.20
CA GLY A 18 9.83 13.46 -9.66
C GLY A 18 10.93 13.63 -8.61
N VAL A 19 10.87 12.95 -7.46
CA VAL A 19 11.92 12.91 -6.44
C VAL A 19 12.66 11.56 -6.54
N PRO A 20 13.82 11.50 -7.23
CA PRO A 20 14.58 10.25 -7.40
C PRO A 20 15.01 9.65 -6.07
N THR A 21 15.04 8.33 -5.97
CA THR A 21 15.46 7.60 -4.77
C THR A 21 16.92 7.94 -4.36
N LEU A 22 17.75 8.33 -5.31
CA LEU A 22 19.11 8.83 -5.03
C LEU A 22 19.11 10.10 -4.15
N LEU A 23 18.15 11.02 -4.36
CA LEU A 23 18.00 12.21 -3.50
C LEU A 23 17.51 11.84 -2.10
N LEU A 24 16.62 10.86 -1.99
CA LEU A 24 16.18 10.36 -0.68
C LEU A 24 17.36 9.74 0.08
N MET A 25 18.21 8.95 -0.59
CA MET A 25 19.42 8.36 -0.01
C MET A 25 20.43 9.44 0.41
N GLU A 26 20.63 10.47 -0.40
CA GLU A 26 21.49 11.60 -0.06
C GLU A 26 21.00 12.33 1.19
N ASN A 27 19.70 12.62 1.27
CA ASN A 27 19.10 13.27 2.44
C ASN A 27 19.16 12.37 3.68
N ALA A 28 19.00 11.06 3.52
CA ALA A 28 19.11 10.09 4.59
C ALA A 28 20.50 10.11 5.23
N GLY A 29 21.55 9.90 4.42
CA GLY A 29 22.93 9.93 4.90
C GLY A 29 23.33 11.29 5.47
N SER A 30 22.95 12.40 4.81
CA SER A 30 23.19 13.75 5.30
C SER A 30 22.58 13.99 6.68
N SER A 31 21.32 13.55 6.88
CA SER A 31 20.63 13.72 8.17
C SER A 31 21.27 12.93 9.31
N VAL A 32 21.92 11.80 9.02
CA VAL A 32 22.73 11.05 10.01
C VAL A 32 23.95 11.85 10.40
N VAL A 33 24.67 12.44 9.42
CA VAL A 33 25.83 13.29 9.69
C VAL A 33 25.44 14.50 10.53
N ASP A 34 24.33 15.17 10.22
CA ASP A 34 23.81 16.30 11.02
C ASP A 34 23.61 15.92 12.50
N GLU A 35 23.02 14.74 12.78
CA GLU A 35 22.81 14.28 14.17
C GLU A 35 24.14 13.98 14.88
N ILE A 36 25.13 13.45 14.17
CA ILE A 36 26.44 13.19 14.73
C ILE A 36 27.17 14.52 15.00
N GLU A 37 27.16 15.48 14.05
CA GLU A 37 27.74 16.80 14.24
C GLU A 37 27.12 17.54 15.42
N LYS A 38 25.81 17.49 15.55
CA LYS A 38 25.07 18.06 16.69
C LYS A 38 25.54 17.45 18.01
N LYS A 39 25.78 16.14 18.04
CA LYS A 39 26.24 15.41 19.23
C LYS A 39 27.66 15.77 19.64
N PHE A 40 28.58 15.91 18.65
CA PHE A 40 30.01 16.05 18.90
C PHE A 40 30.53 17.51 18.74
N GLY A 41 29.67 18.45 18.31
CA GLY A 41 30.07 19.83 18.05
C GLY A 41 30.95 19.99 16.79
N GLY A 42 30.83 19.08 15.83
CA GLY A 42 31.58 19.01 14.59
C GLY A 42 32.38 17.73 14.42
N LEU A 43 32.83 17.44 13.20
CA LEU A 43 33.51 16.18 12.85
C LEU A 43 35.00 16.34 12.52
N LYS A 44 35.53 17.56 12.49
CA LYS A 44 36.94 17.82 12.10
C LYS A 44 37.88 16.99 13.00
N GLY A 45 38.71 16.15 12.36
CA GLY A 45 39.70 15.31 13.00
C GLY A 45 39.16 14.08 13.72
N LYS A 46 37.83 13.89 13.77
CA LYS A 46 37.20 12.69 14.30
C LYS A 46 37.45 11.47 13.42
N ARG A 47 37.59 10.29 14.04
CA ARG A 47 37.66 9.01 13.35
C ARG A 47 36.26 8.41 13.24
N ILE A 48 35.79 8.14 12.02
CA ILE A 48 34.48 7.54 11.75
C ILE A 48 34.70 6.24 10.98
N VAL A 49 34.07 5.16 11.45
CA VAL A 49 34.11 3.87 10.75
C VAL A 49 32.69 3.46 10.37
N VAL A 50 32.48 3.18 9.08
CA VAL A 50 31.19 2.81 8.51
C VAL A 50 31.22 1.34 8.10
N PHE A 51 30.35 0.51 8.67
CA PHE A 51 30.13 -0.86 8.24
C PHE A 51 28.98 -0.87 7.24
N ALA A 52 29.29 -0.95 5.95
CA ALA A 52 28.35 -0.84 4.86
C ALA A 52 27.99 -2.19 4.25
N GLY A 53 26.70 -2.52 4.23
CA GLY A 53 26.16 -3.70 3.56
C GLY A 53 25.96 -3.49 2.04
N HIS A 54 25.44 -4.52 1.37
CA HIS A 54 25.26 -4.55 -0.09
C HIS A 54 23.91 -4.03 -0.60
N GLY A 55 23.09 -3.43 0.29
CA GLY A 55 21.73 -2.92 -0.02
C GLY A 55 21.62 -1.41 0.06
N GLY A 56 20.38 -0.89 0.04
CA GLY A 56 20.07 0.54 0.16
C GLY A 56 20.66 1.18 1.41
N LYS A 57 20.49 0.56 2.59
CA LYS A 57 21.09 1.03 3.86
C LYS A 57 22.63 1.17 3.77
N GLY A 58 23.29 0.25 3.06
CA GLY A 58 24.72 0.40 2.76
C GLY A 58 24.99 1.66 1.94
N GLY A 59 24.12 1.98 0.98
CA GLY A 59 24.20 3.22 0.21
C GLY A 59 24.08 4.48 1.07
N ASP A 60 23.14 4.49 2.03
CA ASP A 60 23.04 5.57 3.03
C ASP A 60 24.34 5.72 3.82
N GLY A 61 24.96 4.58 4.19
CA GLY A 61 26.27 4.55 4.86
C GLY A 61 27.40 5.11 4.01
N LEU A 62 27.39 4.90 2.68
CA LEU A 62 28.36 5.49 1.76
C LEU A 62 28.19 7.01 1.66
N VAL A 63 26.95 7.52 1.71
CA VAL A 63 26.69 8.97 1.83
C VAL A 63 27.24 9.50 3.15
N VAL A 64 27.01 8.80 4.27
CA VAL A 64 27.58 9.18 5.57
C VAL A 64 29.11 9.23 5.51
N ALA A 65 29.76 8.25 4.89
CA ALA A 65 31.21 8.24 4.72
C ALA A 65 31.71 9.49 3.97
N ARG A 66 31.11 9.79 2.83
CA ARG A 66 31.46 10.93 1.98
C ARG A 66 31.24 12.28 2.69
N ARG A 67 30.08 12.45 3.30
CA ARG A 67 29.71 13.68 4.02
C ARG A 67 30.55 13.91 5.28
N SER A 68 30.88 12.84 6.01
CA SER A 68 31.75 12.93 7.16
C SER A 68 33.19 13.35 6.77
N ALA A 69 33.68 12.85 5.62
CA ALA A 69 34.98 13.27 5.09
C ALA A 69 34.96 14.76 4.66
N GLU A 70 33.85 15.21 4.01
CA GLU A 70 33.64 16.64 3.69
C GLU A 70 33.70 17.53 4.95
N ALA A 71 33.13 17.05 6.06
CA ALA A 71 33.15 17.72 7.37
C ALA A 71 34.51 17.62 8.10
N GLY A 72 35.54 17.05 7.46
CA GLY A 72 36.91 16.97 7.97
C GLY A 72 37.20 15.77 8.88
N ALA A 73 36.37 14.76 8.90
CA ALA A 73 36.62 13.50 9.59
C ALA A 73 37.63 12.62 8.83
N LYS A 74 38.31 11.72 9.57
CA LYS A 74 39.07 10.60 9.01
C LYS A 74 38.12 9.40 8.92
N VAL A 75 37.80 8.96 7.71
CA VAL A 75 36.75 7.98 7.46
C VAL A 75 37.34 6.64 7.00
N LYS A 76 36.87 5.54 7.57
CA LYS A 76 37.09 4.18 7.07
C LYS A 76 35.74 3.55 6.72
N ALA A 77 35.57 3.11 5.48
CA ALA A 77 34.38 2.39 4.99
C ALA A 77 34.69 0.91 4.80
N ILE A 78 34.05 0.05 5.59
CA ILE A 78 34.19 -1.42 5.53
C ILE A 78 33.02 -1.96 4.73
N LEU A 79 33.29 -2.48 3.54
CA LEU A 79 32.27 -2.98 2.60
C LEU A 79 32.07 -4.48 2.80
N LEU A 80 30.87 -4.85 3.24
CA LEU A 80 30.47 -6.25 3.54
C LEU A 80 29.71 -6.85 2.32
N GLY A 81 30.46 -7.21 1.30
CA GLY A 81 29.95 -7.74 0.06
C GLY A 81 29.82 -6.71 -1.08
N GLU A 82 29.47 -7.19 -2.26
CA GLU A 82 29.33 -6.39 -3.47
C GLU A 82 27.95 -5.70 -3.51
N ASN A 83 27.93 -4.37 -3.57
CA ASN A 83 26.68 -3.62 -3.61
C ASN A 83 26.04 -3.73 -5.00
N LYS A 84 24.71 -4.01 -5.02
CA LYS A 84 23.90 -4.15 -6.25
C LYS A 84 22.81 -3.08 -6.37
N HIS A 85 22.65 -2.23 -5.38
CA HIS A 85 21.63 -1.18 -5.41
C HIS A 85 22.08 -0.01 -6.28
N LYS A 86 21.23 0.39 -7.26
CA LYS A 86 21.58 1.40 -8.28
C LYS A 86 22.13 2.70 -7.67
N ASP A 87 21.47 3.23 -6.64
CA ASP A 87 21.83 4.51 -6.01
C ASP A 87 23.05 4.38 -5.10
N ALA A 88 23.23 3.23 -4.46
CA ALA A 88 24.42 2.94 -3.68
C ALA A 88 25.68 2.83 -4.55
N LEU A 89 25.58 2.31 -5.79
CA LEU A 89 26.69 2.26 -6.74
C LEU A 89 27.18 3.64 -7.14
N VAL A 90 26.29 4.64 -7.20
CA VAL A 90 26.69 6.04 -7.45
C VAL A 90 27.59 6.54 -6.32
N ASN A 91 27.16 6.36 -5.07
CA ASN A 91 27.91 6.77 -3.89
C ASN A 91 29.20 5.94 -3.71
N LEU A 92 29.17 4.64 -4.04
CA LEU A 92 30.36 3.78 -4.00
C LEU A 92 31.45 4.30 -4.95
N ARG A 93 31.09 4.65 -6.19
CA ARG A 93 32.06 5.26 -7.15
C ARG A 93 32.65 6.52 -6.59
N ALA A 94 31.83 7.40 -5.98
CA ALA A 94 32.32 8.65 -5.40
C ALA A 94 33.33 8.40 -4.28
N ILE A 95 33.09 7.50 -3.32
CA ILE A 95 34.05 7.25 -2.24
C ILE A 95 35.30 6.52 -2.69
N MET A 96 35.24 5.71 -3.76
CA MET A 96 36.43 5.07 -4.35
C MET A 96 37.41 6.06 -4.96
N GLU A 97 36.91 7.21 -5.42
CA GLU A 97 37.75 8.32 -5.93
C GLU A 97 38.22 9.27 -4.80
N MET A 98 37.79 9.05 -3.56
CA MET A 98 38.15 9.86 -2.39
C MET A 98 39.30 9.23 -1.58
N ASP A 99 40.29 8.63 -2.23
CA ASP A 99 41.37 7.84 -1.65
C ASP A 99 42.25 8.60 -0.65
N PHE A 100 42.23 9.92 -0.69
CA PHE A 100 42.93 10.78 0.29
C PHE A 100 42.19 10.93 1.62
N SER A 101 40.86 10.92 1.63
CA SER A 101 40.01 11.23 2.79
C SER A 101 39.20 10.05 3.33
N VAL A 102 39.01 9.00 2.50
CA VAL A 102 38.22 7.80 2.86
C VAL A 102 39.06 6.55 2.59
N GLU A 103 39.38 5.81 3.63
CA GLU A 103 39.94 4.47 3.52
C GLU A 103 38.82 3.48 3.20
N VAL A 104 38.89 2.82 2.04
CA VAL A 104 37.88 1.81 1.65
C VAL A 104 38.47 0.40 1.79
N VAL A 105 37.83 -0.43 2.62
CA VAL A 105 38.22 -1.83 2.84
C VAL A 105 37.12 -2.74 2.35
N GLN A 106 37.40 -3.54 1.32
CA GLN A 106 36.49 -4.57 0.80
C GLN A 106 36.73 -5.89 1.52
N ILE A 107 35.74 -6.36 2.29
CA ILE A 107 35.77 -7.67 2.95
C ILE A 107 35.49 -8.79 1.96
N LYS A 108 36.39 -9.73 1.85
CA LYS A 108 36.27 -10.94 1.01
C LYS A 108 35.94 -12.19 1.82
N GLN A 109 36.44 -12.25 3.05
CA GLN A 109 36.25 -13.38 4.00
C GLN A 109 35.88 -12.86 5.38
N GLU A 110 35.11 -13.61 6.11
CA GLU A 110 34.66 -13.27 7.47
C GLU A 110 35.83 -13.04 8.45
N SER A 111 36.93 -13.76 8.25
CA SER A 111 38.16 -13.62 9.07
C SER A 111 38.86 -12.27 8.94
N GLU A 112 38.53 -11.50 7.90
CA GLU A 112 39.07 -10.14 7.70
C GLU A 112 38.30 -9.07 8.50
N ILE A 113 37.17 -9.44 9.11
CA ILE A 113 36.35 -8.51 9.88
C ILE A 113 36.95 -8.40 11.28
N GLU A 114 37.48 -7.24 11.60
CA GLU A 114 38.11 -6.94 12.88
C GLU A 114 37.26 -5.98 13.70
N THR A 115 37.58 -5.88 15.00
CA THR A 115 37.05 -4.81 15.86
C THR A 115 37.75 -3.49 15.52
N GLU A 116 37.00 -2.40 15.64
CA GLU A 116 37.48 -1.06 15.35
C GLU A 116 37.49 -0.19 16.61
N LYS A 117 38.36 0.83 16.59
CA LYS A 117 38.36 1.89 17.60
C LYS A 117 38.19 3.22 16.89
N ALA A 118 37.09 3.92 17.17
CA ALA A 118 36.73 5.16 16.50
C ALA A 118 35.96 6.11 17.44
N ASP A 119 35.87 7.39 17.09
CA ASP A 119 34.96 8.31 17.80
C ASP A 119 33.51 7.92 17.52
N VAL A 120 33.19 7.53 16.28
CA VAL A 120 31.84 7.11 15.84
C VAL A 120 31.93 5.87 14.97
N LEU A 121 31.05 4.91 15.27
CA LEU A 121 30.82 3.68 14.51
C LEU A 121 29.43 3.72 13.87
N ILE A 122 29.34 3.48 12.58
CA ILE A 122 28.09 3.57 11.82
C ILE A 122 27.65 2.17 11.38
N ASP A 123 26.48 1.75 11.84
CA ASP A 123 25.80 0.56 11.34
C ASP A 123 24.97 0.88 10.09
N ALA A 124 25.53 0.53 8.95
CA ALA A 124 24.87 0.58 7.63
C ALA A 124 24.80 -0.83 6.98
N MET A 125 24.72 -1.90 7.77
CA MET A 125 24.82 -3.28 7.27
C MET A 125 23.51 -3.81 6.68
N LEU A 126 22.49 -4.02 7.52
CA LEU A 126 21.20 -4.62 7.14
C LEU A 126 20.05 -3.68 7.43
N GLY A 127 19.21 -3.42 6.44
CA GLY A 127 18.03 -2.55 6.52
C GLY A 127 16.70 -3.31 6.49
N THR A 128 15.65 -2.66 6.01
CA THR A 128 14.25 -3.15 5.95
C THR A 128 14.04 -4.42 5.14
N GLY A 129 15.04 -4.85 4.35
CA GLY A 129 15.01 -6.09 3.56
C GLY A 129 15.31 -7.36 4.34
N LEU A 130 15.69 -7.28 5.63
CA LEU A 130 15.99 -8.46 6.44
C LEU A 130 14.73 -9.30 6.65
N LYS A 131 14.80 -10.58 6.27
CA LYS A 131 13.74 -11.57 6.54
C LYS A 131 14.39 -12.82 7.14
N GLY A 132 13.99 -13.14 8.37
CA GLY A 132 14.55 -14.28 9.11
C GLY A 132 15.93 -13.99 9.73
N GLU A 133 16.65 -15.05 10.07
CA GLU A 133 17.91 -14.94 10.80
C GLU A 133 19.04 -14.29 10.00
N VAL A 134 19.91 -13.56 10.71
CA VAL A 134 21.12 -12.96 10.14
C VAL A 134 22.12 -14.05 9.75
N ARG A 135 22.62 -13.98 8.54
CA ARG A 135 23.61 -14.91 7.96
C ARG A 135 24.99 -14.27 7.88
N GLU A 136 26.03 -15.08 7.68
CA GLU A 136 27.35 -14.58 7.40
C GLU A 136 27.42 -13.83 6.04
N PRO A 137 28.30 -12.84 5.90
CA PRO A 137 29.26 -12.35 6.89
C PRO A 137 28.69 -11.37 7.92
N PHE A 138 27.40 -11.04 7.85
CA PHE A 138 26.79 -10.01 8.70
C PHE A 138 26.71 -10.41 10.18
N ARG A 139 26.59 -11.70 10.48
CA ARG A 139 26.59 -12.17 11.89
C ARG A 139 27.92 -11.85 12.55
N THR A 140 29.03 -12.17 11.89
CA THR A 140 30.39 -11.84 12.37
C THR A 140 30.58 -10.32 12.42
N ALA A 141 30.13 -9.57 11.41
CA ALA A 141 30.24 -8.11 11.40
C ALA A 141 29.46 -7.45 12.55
N ILE A 142 28.25 -7.88 12.84
CA ILE A 142 27.46 -7.40 13.99
C ILE A 142 28.20 -7.67 15.31
N LYS A 143 28.75 -8.86 15.49
CA LYS A 143 29.54 -9.20 16.68
C LYS A 143 30.74 -8.26 16.82
N LYS A 144 31.54 -8.10 15.78
CA LYS A 144 32.72 -7.22 15.76
C LYS A 144 32.35 -5.76 15.97
N PHE A 145 31.28 -5.28 15.34
CA PHE A 145 30.74 -3.95 15.56
C PHE A 145 30.36 -3.72 17.04
N ASN A 146 29.68 -4.66 17.67
CA ASN A 146 29.31 -4.57 19.10
C ASN A 146 30.53 -4.57 20.03
N GLU A 147 31.56 -5.35 19.71
CA GLU A 147 32.85 -5.42 20.45
C GLU A 147 33.74 -4.18 20.21
N SER A 148 33.48 -3.39 19.15
CA SER A 148 34.25 -2.19 18.79
C SER A 148 34.02 -1.04 19.79
N GLU A 149 35.07 -0.20 19.96
CA GLU A 149 35.03 0.97 20.86
C GLU A 149 34.64 2.25 20.12
N GLY A 150 33.60 2.96 20.59
CA GLY A 150 33.14 4.23 20.07
C GLY A 150 31.64 4.42 20.22
N PHE A 151 31.16 5.64 19.88
CA PHE A 151 29.73 5.95 19.88
C PHE A 151 29.04 5.30 18.66
N LYS A 152 28.06 4.45 18.89
CA LYS A 152 27.43 3.60 17.90
C LYS A 152 26.15 4.21 17.35
N VAL A 153 26.10 4.49 16.07
CA VAL A 153 24.94 5.07 15.36
C VAL A 153 24.39 4.05 14.35
N CYS A 154 23.11 3.76 14.44
CA CYS A 154 22.41 2.91 13.49
C CYS A 154 21.61 3.75 12.50
N ILE A 155 21.80 3.49 11.21
CA ILE A 155 21.02 4.08 10.12
C ILE A 155 19.68 3.35 10.00
N ASP A 156 18.61 4.08 10.07
CA ASP A 156 17.20 3.68 9.92
C ASP A 156 16.70 2.70 10.99
N LEU A 157 17.32 1.55 11.15
CA LEU A 157 17.06 0.55 12.21
C LEU A 157 18.34 -0.23 12.51
N PRO A 158 18.49 -0.79 13.73
CA PRO A 158 19.65 -1.60 14.04
C PRO A 158 19.70 -2.86 13.16
N SER A 159 20.88 -3.20 12.63
CA SER A 159 21.05 -4.46 11.89
C SER A 159 20.72 -5.65 12.79
N GLY A 160 19.93 -6.59 12.29
CA GLY A 160 19.33 -7.69 13.06
C GLY A 160 17.91 -7.41 13.55
N TYR A 161 17.32 -6.25 13.18
CA TYR A 161 15.91 -5.96 13.41
C TYR A 161 15.11 -6.10 12.12
N ASP A 162 13.94 -6.73 12.22
CA ASP A 162 12.88 -6.67 11.19
C ASP A 162 12.12 -5.36 11.40
N ALA A 163 11.89 -4.61 10.32
CA ALA A 163 11.25 -3.29 10.39
C ALA A 163 9.80 -3.31 10.91
N ASP A 164 9.13 -4.46 10.83
CA ASP A 164 7.73 -4.60 11.22
C ASP A 164 7.55 -5.38 12.54
N ARG A 165 8.49 -6.29 12.86
CA ARG A 165 8.38 -7.25 13.98
C ARG A 165 9.36 -7.00 15.14
N GLY A 166 10.42 -6.22 14.91
CA GLY A 166 11.45 -5.97 15.90
C GLY A 166 12.65 -6.91 15.80
N LYS A 167 13.33 -7.13 16.92
CA LYS A 167 14.56 -7.92 16.99
C LYS A 167 14.36 -9.35 16.49
N VAL A 168 15.25 -9.80 15.60
CA VAL A 168 15.23 -11.15 15.01
C VAL A 168 16.40 -11.96 15.52
N GLY A 169 16.13 -13.05 16.26
CA GLY A 169 17.17 -13.91 16.82
C GLY A 169 18.10 -13.20 17.81
N ASP A 170 19.33 -13.74 17.96
CA ASP A 170 20.28 -13.24 18.94
C ASP A 170 21.32 -12.25 18.36
N SER A 171 21.40 -12.13 17.04
CA SER A 171 22.38 -11.29 16.37
C SER A 171 21.79 -9.94 15.98
N SER A 172 22.04 -8.92 16.79
CA SER A 172 21.62 -7.55 16.52
C SER A 172 22.67 -6.54 16.98
N VAL A 173 22.70 -5.39 16.30
CA VAL A 173 23.53 -4.26 16.71
C VAL A 173 22.94 -3.58 17.94
N ASN A 174 23.82 -3.26 18.90
CA ASN A 174 23.51 -2.38 20.03
C ASN A 174 23.99 -0.98 19.67
N CYS A 175 23.08 0.00 19.60
CA CYS A 175 23.44 1.37 19.25
C CYS A 175 23.08 2.38 20.35
N ASP A 176 23.89 3.44 20.41
CA ASP A 176 23.68 4.59 21.30
C ASP A 176 22.66 5.56 20.69
N LEU A 177 22.52 5.56 19.35
CA LEU A 177 21.59 6.39 18.59
C LEU A 177 21.08 5.64 17.37
N VAL A 178 19.77 5.69 17.12
CA VAL A 178 19.13 5.28 15.87
C VAL A 178 18.60 6.53 15.16
N VAL A 179 19.05 6.78 13.94
CA VAL A 179 18.49 7.84 13.08
C VAL A 179 17.59 7.17 12.06
N THR A 180 16.29 7.23 12.27
CA THR A 180 15.29 6.63 11.38
C THR A 180 14.64 7.69 10.48
N PHE A 181 14.14 7.26 9.32
CA PHE A 181 13.71 8.16 8.27
C PHE A 181 12.19 8.18 8.13
N HIS A 182 11.65 9.39 7.86
CA HIS A 182 10.27 9.70 7.63
C HIS A 182 9.36 9.51 8.87
N ASP A 183 9.31 8.30 9.42
CA ASP A 183 8.57 7.95 10.64
C ASP A 183 9.22 6.74 11.34
N VAL A 184 8.86 6.51 12.60
CA VAL A 184 9.33 5.36 13.38
C VAL A 184 8.80 4.07 12.75
N LYS A 185 9.70 3.12 12.44
CA LYS A 185 9.30 1.78 11.97
C LYS A 185 8.66 0.99 13.11
N LYS A 186 7.65 0.19 12.80
CA LYS A 186 6.90 -0.59 13.80
C LYS A 186 7.82 -1.44 14.67
N GLY A 187 8.84 -2.06 14.09
CA GLY A 187 9.77 -2.96 14.75
C GLY A 187 10.79 -2.29 15.70
N ILE A 188 10.86 -0.96 15.73
CA ILE A 188 11.76 -0.22 16.65
C ILE A 188 10.99 0.75 17.56
N SER A 189 9.68 0.61 17.65
CA SER A 189 8.81 1.49 18.46
C SER A 189 9.18 1.52 19.95
N ASP A 190 9.76 0.45 20.46
CA ASP A 190 10.11 0.29 21.87
C ASP A 190 11.54 0.82 22.22
N LEU A 191 12.31 1.20 21.20
CA LEU A 191 13.65 1.77 21.42
C LEU A 191 13.54 3.23 21.88
N LYS A 192 14.32 3.59 22.90
CA LYS A 192 14.28 4.94 23.50
C LYS A 192 15.21 5.96 22.84
N ASN A 193 16.20 5.49 22.09
CA ASN A 193 17.28 6.30 21.49
C ASN A 193 17.06 6.52 20.00
N VAL A 194 15.82 6.78 19.58
CA VAL A 194 15.43 6.95 18.17
C VAL A 194 15.18 8.42 17.86
N THR A 195 15.83 8.93 16.83
CA THR A 195 15.57 10.25 16.24
C THR A 195 14.99 10.08 14.85
N VAL A 196 13.85 10.75 14.57
CA VAL A 196 13.20 10.72 13.26
C VAL A 196 13.68 11.90 12.42
N ARG A 197 14.15 11.62 11.20
CA ARG A 197 14.56 12.66 10.24
C ARG A 197 13.73 12.58 8.96
N LYS A 198 13.29 13.73 8.44
CA LYS A 198 12.65 13.82 7.14
C LYS A 198 13.71 13.75 6.04
N ILE A 199 13.41 13.00 4.99
CA ILE A 199 14.37 12.76 3.89
C ILE A 199 13.90 13.31 2.53
N GLY A 200 12.87 14.18 2.52
CA GLY A 200 12.38 14.82 1.32
C GLY A 200 11.26 14.06 0.59
N ILE A 201 10.59 13.11 1.25
CA ILE A 201 9.37 12.50 0.72
C ILE A 201 8.27 13.55 0.68
N PRO A 202 7.68 13.86 -0.50
CA PRO A 202 6.59 14.81 -0.60
C PRO A 202 5.33 14.31 0.14
N PRO A 203 4.55 15.17 0.80
CA PRO A 203 3.27 14.76 1.40
C PRO A 203 2.33 14.08 0.41
N GLU A 204 2.34 14.49 -0.85
CA GLU A 204 1.55 13.94 -1.94
C GLU A 204 1.82 12.44 -2.19
N ALA A 205 3.02 11.94 -1.87
CA ALA A 205 3.34 10.51 -1.97
C ALA A 205 2.46 9.63 -1.06
N SER A 206 1.98 10.21 0.06
CA SER A 206 1.05 9.56 0.98
C SER A 206 -0.42 9.91 0.72
N ILE A 207 -0.69 11.01 0.04
CA ILE A 207 -2.05 11.51 -0.22
C ILE A 207 -2.60 10.92 -1.52
N TYR A 208 -1.83 10.99 -2.61
CA TYR A 208 -2.27 10.43 -3.89
C TYR A 208 -1.95 8.94 -4.00
N VAL A 209 -2.88 8.19 -4.55
CA VAL A 209 -2.63 6.82 -4.99
C VAL A 209 -1.64 6.85 -6.15
N GLY A 210 -0.61 6.01 -6.09
CA GLY A 210 0.46 6.01 -7.07
C GLY A 210 0.97 4.62 -7.43
N PRO A 211 2.02 4.54 -8.27
CA PRO A 211 2.56 3.24 -8.73
C PRO A 211 3.04 2.33 -7.60
N GLY A 212 3.50 2.92 -6.48
CA GLY A 212 3.91 2.16 -5.30
C GLY A 212 2.75 1.40 -4.67
N ASP A 213 1.57 2.02 -4.62
CA ASP A 213 0.35 1.38 -4.13
C ASP A 213 -0.01 0.16 -5.00
N ALA A 214 -0.01 0.31 -6.31
CA ALA A 214 -0.30 -0.76 -7.26
C ALA A 214 0.75 -1.88 -7.18
N LEU A 215 2.03 -1.56 -7.29
CA LEU A 215 3.12 -2.54 -7.35
C LEU A 215 3.17 -3.45 -6.11
N LEU A 216 2.86 -2.90 -4.93
CA LEU A 216 2.99 -3.61 -3.66
C LEU A 216 1.68 -4.21 -3.14
N ASN A 217 0.53 -3.80 -3.66
CA ASN A 217 -0.76 -4.29 -3.19
C ASN A 217 -1.51 -5.15 -4.22
N LEU A 218 -1.22 -5.03 -5.53
CA LEU A 218 -1.84 -5.91 -6.52
C LEU A 218 -1.36 -7.35 -6.30
N PRO A 219 -2.27 -8.30 -6.09
CA PRO A 219 -1.91 -9.67 -5.83
C PRO A 219 -1.35 -10.32 -7.10
N ARG A 220 -0.19 -10.95 -6.98
CA ARG A 220 0.36 -11.77 -8.07
C ARG A 220 -0.33 -13.14 -8.09
N ARG A 221 -0.51 -13.72 -9.28
CA ARG A 221 -0.99 -15.10 -9.41
C ARG A 221 0.13 -16.06 -9.03
N ASP A 222 -0.18 -17.03 -8.17
CA ASP A 222 0.72 -18.16 -7.96
C ASP A 222 0.74 -19.04 -9.22
N PRO A 223 1.90 -19.40 -9.78
CA PRO A 223 2.00 -20.32 -10.92
C PRO A 223 1.30 -21.67 -10.68
N LYS A 224 1.10 -22.07 -9.42
CA LYS A 224 0.43 -23.31 -9.02
C LYS A 224 -1.06 -23.11 -8.70
N SER A 225 -1.62 -21.91 -8.86
CA SER A 225 -3.02 -21.64 -8.55
C SER A 225 -3.97 -22.44 -9.44
N LYS A 226 -5.09 -22.86 -8.85
CA LYS A 226 -6.18 -23.60 -9.51
C LYS A 226 -7.36 -22.68 -9.76
N LYS A 227 -8.28 -23.10 -10.61
CA LYS A 227 -9.53 -22.40 -10.91
C LYS A 227 -10.31 -22.08 -9.62
N GLY A 228 -10.53 -20.80 -9.38
CA GLY A 228 -11.21 -20.26 -8.20
C GLY A 228 -10.30 -19.73 -7.09
N ASP A 229 -8.98 -19.95 -7.16
CA ASP A 229 -8.04 -19.45 -6.15
C ASP A 229 -7.80 -17.95 -6.26
N ASN A 230 -7.98 -17.36 -7.47
CA ASN A 230 -7.78 -15.94 -7.74
C ASN A 230 -9.09 -15.12 -7.70
N GLY A 231 -10.05 -15.59 -6.93
CA GLY A 231 -11.27 -14.85 -6.65
C GLY A 231 -12.47 -15.28 -7.50
N LYS A 232 -13.63 -15.25 -6.83
CA LYS A 232 -14.95 -15.51 -7.39
C LYS A 232 -15.81 -14.31 -7.09
N VAL A 233 -16.30 -13.63 -8.12
CA VAL A 233 -17.15 -12.44 -7.98
C VAL A 233 -18.58 -12.79 -8.35
N LEU A 234 -19.54 -12.31 -7.55
CA LEU A 234 -20.96 -12.32 -7.89
C LEU A 234 -21.40 -10.88 -8.17
N VAL A 235 -21.91 -10.63 -9.36
CA VAL A 235 -22.60 -9.38 -9.70
C VAL A 235 -24.09 -9.60 -9.56
N ILE A 236 -24.77 -8.77 -8.77
CA ILE A 236 -26.22 -8.72 -8.59
C ILE A 236 -26.69 -7.40 -9.18
N GLY A 237 -27.38 -7.44 -10.30
CA GLY A 237 -27.74 -6.21 -11.02
C GLY A 237 -28.68 -6.46 -12.19
N GLY A 238 -29.02 -5.35 -12.87
CA GLY A 238 -29.91 -5.38 -14.02
C GLY A 238 -31.38 -5.37 -13.67
N SER A 239 -32.17 -4.97 -14.66
CA SER A 239 -33.62 -4.92 -14.67
C SER A 239 -34.10 -5.11 -16.09
N HIS A 240 -35.42 -5.20 -16.32
CA HIS A 240 -35.98 -5.29 -17.67
C HIS A 240 -35.51 -4.13 -18.59
N SER A 241 -35.18 -2.96 -17.99
CA SER A 241 -34.72 -1.77 -18.74
C SER A 241 -33.20 -1.66 -18.87
N PHE A 242 -32.42 -2.32 -17.99
CA PHE A 242 -30.96 -2.12 -17.92
C PHE A 242 -30.20 -3.44 -17.93
N SER A 243 -29.80 -3.91 -19.10
CA SER A 243 -28.97 -5.11 -19.25
C SER A 243 -27.47 -4.81 -19.36
N GLY A 244 -27.09 -3.58 -19.71
CA GLY A 244 -25.69 -3.19 -19.95
C GLY A 244 -24.87 -3.07 -18.68
N ALA A 245 -25.43 -2.47 -17.63
CA ALA A 245 -24.71 -2.18 -16.37
C ALA A 245 -24.16 -3.44 -15.69
N PRO A 246 -24.95 -4.51 -15.40
CA PRO A 246 -24.42 -5.74 -14.82
C PRO A 246 -23.43 -6.45 -15.75
N TYR A 247 -23.60 -6.33 -17.07
CA TYR A 247 -22.65 -6.87 -18.03
C TYR A 247 -21.28 -6.18 -17.93
N PHE A 248 -21.24 -4.83 -17.87
CA PHE A 248 -19.99 -4.09 -17.74
C PHE A 248 -19.25 -4.44 -16.44
N SER A 249 -19.95 -4.51 -15.31
CA SER A 249 -19.35 -4.92 -14.03
C SER A 249 -18.79 -6.35 -14.08
N ALA A 250 -19.54 -7.27 -14.69
CA ALA A 250 -19.11 -8.66 -14.81
C ALA A 250 -17.91 -8.82 -15.74
N MET A 251 -17.91 -8.16 -16.89
CA MET A 251 -16.80 -8.19 -17.85
C MET A 251 -15.56 -7.53 -17.27
N ALA A 252 -15.71 -6.41 -16.55
CA ALA A 252 -14.61 -5.78 -15.84
C ALA A 252 -14.02 -6.72 -14.79
N SER A 253 -14.86 -7.44 -14.03
CA SER A 253 -14.40 -8.44 -13.06
C SER A 253 -13.58 -9.56 -13.74
N ALA A 254 -14.04 -10.08 -14.86
CA ALA A 254 -13.34 -11.12 -15.61
C ALA A 254 -11.99 -10.60 -16.16
N LYS A 255 -11.96 -9.39 -16.73
CA LYS A 255 -10.75 -8.75 -17.28
C LYS A 255 -9.74 -8.34 -16.20
N ALA A 256 -10.22 -7.92 -15.02
CA ALA A 256 -9.38 -7.62 -13.85
C ALA A 256 -8.77 -8.88 -13.20
N GLY A 257 -9.16 -10.06 -13.66
CA GLY A 257 -8.51 -11.32 -13.30
C GLY A 257 -9.23 -12.15 -12.25
N ALA A 258 -10.55 -12.01 -12.09
CA ALA A 258 -11.34 -12.99 -11.34
C ALA A 258 -11.37 -14.33 -12.09
N ASP A 259 -11.21 -15.43 -11.39
CA ASP A 259 -11.25 -16.78 -11.99
C ASP A 259 -12.67 -17.20 -12.40
N LEU A 260 -13.67 -16.77 -11.63
CA LEU A 260 -15.08 -17.06 -11.87
C LEU A 260 -15.93 -15.81 -11.63
N VAL A 261 -16.79 -15.51 -12.57
CA VAL A 261 -17.76 -14.42 -12.46
C VAL A 261 -19.16 -14.96 -12.61
N TYR A 262 -19.96 -14.83 -11.56
CA TYR A 262 -21.38 -15.12 -11.53
C TYR A 262 -22.15 -13.82 -11.75
N VAL A 263 -23.22 -13.87 -12.52
CA VAL A 263 -24.06 -12.68 -12.79
C VAL A 263 -25.52 -13.04 -12.51
N ALA A 264 -26.01 -12.62 -11.34
CA ALA A 264 -27.41 -12.78 -10.99
C ALA A 264 -28.23 -11.63 -11.57
N VAL A 265 -29.14 -11.95 -12.47
CA VAL A 265 -29.97 -10.99 -13.21
C VAL A 265 -31.40 -11.51 -13.34
N PRO A 266 -32.42 -10.63 -13.49
CA PRO A 266 -33.77 -11.04 -13.81
C PRO A 266 -33.85 -11.88 -15.09
N GLU A 267 -34.77 -12.82 -15.12
CA GLU A 267 -35.01 -13.74 -16.25
C GLU A 267 -35.22 -12.99 -17.58
N SER A 268 -35.85 -11.82 -17.53
CA SER A 268 -36.11 -10.96 -18.68
C SER A 268 -34.86 -10.57 -19.47
N ILE A 269 -33.68 -10.48 -18.81
CA ILE A 269 -32.41 -10.10 -19.46
C ILE A 269 -31.35 -11.19 -19.42
N SER A 270 -31.60 -12.32 -18.78
CA SER A 270 -30.60 -13.39 -18.55
C SER A 270 -30.02 -13.92 -19.86
N ARG A 271 -30.85 -14.13 -20.88
CA ARG A 271 -30.43 -14.57 -22.21
C ARG A 271 -29.54 -13.53 -22.91
N VAL A 272 -29.90 -12.25 -22.79
CA VAL A 272 -29.11 -11.14 -23.40
C VAL A 272 -27.68 -11.12 -22.85
N ILE A 273 -27.52 -11.35 -21.55
CA ILE A 273 -26.20 -11.42 -20.90
C ILE A 273 -25.44 -12.67 -21.36
N ALA A 274 -26.10 -13.84 -21.36
CA ALA A 274 -25.49 -15.12 -21.75
C ALA A 274 -25.00 -15.12 -23.21
N GLU A 275 -25.73 -14.49 -24.12
CA GLU A 275 -25.35 -14.38 -25.53
C GLU A 275 -24.16 -13.45 -25.77
N ARG A 276 -23.88 -12.50 -24.86
CA ARG A 276 -22.78 -11.53 -25.00
C ARG A 276 -21.42 -12.09 -24.60
N SER A 277 -21.36 -13.03 -23.64
CA SER A 277 -20.10 -13.60 -23.20
C SER A 277 -20.27 -15.01 -22.65
N PRO A 278 -19.58 -16.01 -23.25
CA PRO A 278 -19.58 -17.40 -22.75
C PRO A 278 -18.75 -17.57 -21.48
N ASP A 279 -17.95 -16.58 -21.09
CA ASP A 279 -17.10 -16.64 -19.90
C ASP A 279 -17.88 -16.34 -18.60
N LEU A 280 -19.07 -15.76 -18.71
CA LEU A 280 -19.90 -15.38 -17.59
C LEU A 280 -20.86 -16.54 -17.20
N ILE A 281 -20.97 -16.80 -15.91
CA ILE A 281 -21.94 -17.79 -15.38
C ILE A 281 -23.21 -17.02 -15.00
N VAL A 282 -24.19 -17.02 -15.88
CA VAL A 282 -25.44 -16.29 -15.70
C VAL A 282 -26.37 -17.05 -14.77
N VAL A 283 -26.82 -16.37 -13.72
CA VAL A 283 -27.79 -16.84 -12.73
C VAL A 283 -29.13 -16.12 -13.02
N SER A 284 -30.03 -16.82 -13.67
CA SER A 284 -31.36 -16.29 -13.96
C SER A 284 -32.23 -16.37 -12.72
N VAL A 285 -32.77 -15.24 -12.27
CA VAL A 285 -33.78 -15.18 -11.19
C VAL A 285 -35.14 -14.86 -11.77
N LYS A 286 -36.22 -15.41 -11.18
CA LYS A 286 -37.56 -15.27 -11.71
C LYS A 286 -38.05 -13.82 -11.74
N GLY A 287 -38.72 -13.43 -12.79
CA GLY A 287 -39.35 -12.12 -12.96
C GLY A 287 -38.64 -11.17 -13.90
N ASN A 288 -39.23 -10.00 -14.05
CA ASN A 288 -38.68 -8.93 -14.89
C ASN A 288 -37.65 -8.08 -14.15
N ASP A 289 -37.83 -7.93 -12.85
CA ASP A 289 -36.99 -7.17 -11.93
C ASP A 289 -36.80 -7.96 -10.63
N PHE A 290 -35.90 -7.52 -9.77
CA PHE A 290 -35.68 -8.14 -8.46
C PHE A 290 -36.82 -7.85 -7.49
N SER A 291 -37.17 -8.85 -6.67
CA SER A 291 -38.10 -8.75 -5.56
C SER A 291 -37.65 -9.62 -4.39
N SER A 292 -38.21 -9.43 -3.22
CA SER A 292 -37.88 -10.23 -2.01
C SER A 292 -38.02 -11.74 -2.20
N SER A 293 -38.86 -12.19 -3.15
CA SER A 293 -39.00 -13.62 -3.48
C SER A 293 -37.74 -14.23 -4.12
N ASN A 294 -36.82 -13.42 -4.63
CA ASN A 294 -35.57 -13.90 -5.26
C ASN A 294 -34.43 -14.14 -4.25
N MET A 295 -34.62 -13.84 -2.96
CA MET A 295 -33.58 -14.00 -1.94
C MET A 295 -33.01 -15.43 -1.93
N ASP A 296 -33.86 -16.45 -1.93
CA ASP A 296 -33.44 -17.85 -1.88
C ASP A 296 -32.76 -18.32 -3.17
N GLU A 297 -33.07 -17.70 -4.31
CA GLU A 297 -32.40 -18.00 -5.58
C GLU A 297 -30.97 -17.44 -5.63
N VAL A 298 -30.70 -16.30 -4.97
CA VAL A 298 -29.38 -15.60 -4.99
C VAL A 298 -28.45 -16.08 -3.87
N ILE A 299 -28.95 -16.36 -2.67
CA ILE A 299 -28.16 -16.75 -1.49
C ILE A 299 -27.17 -17.90 -1.76
N PRO A 300 -27.50 -18.99 -2.48
CA PRO A 300 -26.54 -20.05 -2.77
C PRO A 300 -25.31 -19.58 -3.55
N TRP A 301 -25.44 -18.56 -4.39
CA TRP A 301 -24.35 -17.99 -5.18
C TRP A 301 -23.51 -17.03 -4.34
N ILE A 302 -24.12 -16.30 -3.42
CA ILE A 302 -23.38 -15.49 -2.43
C ILE A 302 -22.44 -16.38 -1.61
N LYS A 303 -22.88 -17.56 -1.19
CA LYS A 303 -22.04 -18.51 -0.45
C LYS A 303 -20.80 -18.93 -1.23
N ARG A 304 -20.91 -19.07 -2.56
CA ARG A 304 -19.82 -19.46 -3.47
C ARG A 304 -18.86 -18.32 -3.80
N ALA A 305 -19.34 -17.08 -3.77
CA ALA A 305 -18.55 -15.89 -4.13
C ALA A 305 -17.65 -15.45 -2.97
N ASP A 306 -16.46 -14.92 -3.32
CA ASP A 306 -15.52 -14.30 -2.40
C ASP A 306 -15.84 -12.81 -2.20
N ALA A 307 -16.39 -12.14 -3.23
CA ALA A 307 -16.90 -10.77 -3.17
C ALA A 307 -18.19 -10.63 -3.99
N VAL A 308 -19.01 -9.63 -3.63
CA VAL A 308 -20.26 -9.30 -4.29
C VAL A 308 -20.24 -7.87 -4.77
N VAL A 309 -20.64 -7.63 -6.02
CA VAL A 309 -20.97 -6.31 -6.58
C VAL A 309 -22.47 -6.22 -6.69
N MET A 310 -23.10 -5.19 -6.14
CA MET A 310 -24.55 -5.05 -6.13
C MET A 310 -24.99 -3.63 -6.46
N GLY A 311 -25.96 -3.50 -7.34
CA GLY A 311 -26.59 -2.22 -7.66
C GLY A 311 -26.64 -1.84 -9.13
N PRO A 312 -25.65 -2.20 -9.96
CA PRO A 312 -25.61 -1.79 -11.36
C PRO A 312 -26.92 -2.10 -12.11
N GLY A 313 -27.70 -1.06 -12.44
CA GLY A 313 -28.92 -1.15 -13.26
C GLY A 313 -30.08 -1.92 -12.64
N MET A 314 -30.17 -2.06 -11.31
CA MET A 314 -31.23 -2.82 -10.64
C MET A 314 -32.60 -2.15 -10.73
N GLY A 315 -32.63 -0.83 -10.89
CA GLY A 315 -33.87 -0.05 -10.84
C GLY A 315 -34.26 0.34 -9.40
N ILE A 316 -35.31 1.15 -9.32
CA ILE A 316 -35.74 1.80 -8.06
C ILE A 316 -37.19 1.51 -7.70
N SER A 317 -37.80 0.45 -8.24
CA SER A 317 -39.14 0.05 -7.83
C SER A 317 -39.18 -0.26 -6.34
N PRO A 318 -40.32 -0.09 -5.65
CA PRO A 318 -40.44 -0.40 -4.23
C PRO A 318 -40.00 -1.85 -3.90
N GLU A 319 -40.35 -2.80 -4.75
CA GLU A 319 -40.04 -4.22 -4.58
C GLU A 319 -38.53 -4.46 -4.71
N THR A 320 -37.87 -3.82 -5.68
CA THR A 320 -36.41 -3.91 -5.88
C THR A 320 -35.64 -3.23 -4.73
N GLN A 321 -36.14 -2.11 -4.25
CA GLN A 321 -35.54 -1.43 -3.08
C GLN A 321 -35.66 -2.27 -1.82
N GLU A 322 -36.81 -2.94 -1.59
CA GLU A 322 -36.99 -3.84 -0.45
C GLU A 322 -36.07 -5.07 -0.56
N PHE A 323 -36.01 -5.71 -1.74
CA PHE A 323 -35.01 -6.77 -1.99
C PHE A 323 -33.60 -6.30 -1.68
N SER A 324 -33.22 -5.11 -2.14
CA SER A 324 -31.87 -4.55 -1.95
C SER A 324 -31.56 -4.35 -0.47
N ARG A 325 -32.50 -3.83 0.33
CA ARG A 325 -32.33 -3.67 1.78
C ARG A 325 -32.12 -5.01 2.48
N GLN A 326 -32.97 -5.99 2.19
CA GLN A 326 -32.88 -7.34 2.77
C GLN A 326 -31.56 -8.02 2.37
N MET A 327 -31.14 -7.86 1.12
CA MET A 327 -29.90 -8.43 0.61
C MET A 327 -28.68 -7.78 1.27
N ILE A 328 -28.66 -6.47 1.46
CA ILE A 328 -27.55 -5.77 2.15
C ILE A 328 -27.42 -6.28 3.59
N GLU A 329 -28.53 -6.41 4.34
CA GLU A 329 -28.47 -6.98 5.70
C GLU A 329 -27.97 -8.43 5.67
N LYS A 330 -28.40 -9.24 4.70
CA LYS A 330 -27.93 -10.62 4.56
C LYS A 330 -26.43 -10.70 4.26
N LEU A 331 -25.90 -9.82 3.40
CA LEU A 331 -24.46 -9.71 3.09
C LEU A 331 -23.65 -9.30 4.32
N LYS A 332 -24.18 -8.39 5.15
CA LYS A 332 -23.59 -8.02 6.45
C LYS A 332 -23.49 -9.19 7.41
N GLU A 333 -24.61 -9.92 7.60
CA GLU A 333 -24.65 -11.13 8.44
C GLU A 333 -23.63 -12.17 8.00
N MET A 334 -23.51 -12.36 6.68
CA MET A 334 -22.57 -13.30 6.08
C MET A 334 -21.12 -12.81 6.06
N LYS A 335 -20.85 -11.57 6.52
CA LYS A 335 -19.54 -10.90 6.52
C LYS A 335 -18.88 -10.91 5.14
N LYS A 336 -19.67 -10.76 4.09
CA LYS A 336 -19.17 -10.72 2.71
C LYS A 336 -18.47 -9.40 2.41
N ARG A 337 -17.53 -9.45 1.48
CA ARG A 337 -16.92 -8.28 0.86
C ARG A 337 -17.85 -7.79 -0.23
N VAL A 338 -18.23 -6.52 -0.18
CA VAL A 338 -19.32 -5.99 -1.01
C VAL A 338 -18.95 -4.64 -1.60
N VAL A 339 -19.23 -4.48 -2.89
CA VAL A 339 -19.26 -3.17 -3.55
C VAL A 339 -20.71 -2.81 -3.79
N LEU A 340 -21.16 -1.67 -3.26
CA LEU A 340 -22.49 -1.10 -3.53
C LEU A 340 -22.36 0.12 -4.41
N ASP A 341 -23.11 0.14 -5.51
CA ASP A 341 -23.15 1.26 -6.44
C ASP A 341 -24.58 1.54 -6.93
N ALA A 342 -24.77 2.69 -7.55
CA ALA A 342 -25.98 3.05 -8.26
C ALA A 342 -27.27 2.84 -7.44
N ASP A 343 -28.18 2.00 -7.91
CA ASP A 343 -29.51 1.85 -7.31
C ASP A 343 -29.50 1.17 -5.93
N ALA A 344 -28.48 0.35 -5.62
CA ALA A 344 -28.32 -0.23 -4.29
C ALA A 344 -27.93 0.82 -3.23
N LEU A 345 -27.27 1.91 -3.60
CA LEU A 345 -26.95 3.01 -2.68
C LEU A 345 -28.22 3.72 -2.18
N LYS A 346 -29.24 3.83 -3.01
CA LYS A 346 -30.54 4.41 -2.64
C LYS A 346 -31.25 3.56 -1.59
N ALA A 347 -31.16 2.20 -1.73
CA ALA A 347 -31.68 1.27 -0.76
C ALA A 347 -30.89 1.28 0.57
N ALA A 348 -29.61 1.59 0.52
CA ALA A 348 -28.71 1.67 1.68
C ALA A 348 -28.81 3.00 2.45
N LYS A 349 -29.63 3.94 2.00
CA LYS A 349 -29.91 5.19 2.71
C LYS A 349 -30.26 4.85 4.17
N ASP A 350 -29.69 5.57 5.12
CA ASP A 350 -29.89 5.39 6.56
C ASP A 350 -29.39 4.06 7.17
N MET A 351 -28.73 3.19 6.38
CA MET A 351 -28.14 1.96 6.91
C MET A 351 -26.69 2.20 7.40
N SER A 352 -26.34 1.59 8.53
CA SER A 352 -24.93 1.39 8.90
C SER A 352 -24.45 0.09 8.28
N LEU A 353 -23.31 0.15 7.60
CA LEU A 353 -22.70 -1.00 6.94
C LEU A 353 -21.61 -1.65 7.82
N ASN A 354 -20.54 -2.13 7.26
CA ASN A 354 -19.31 -2.50 7.94
C ASN A 354 -18.11 -2.32 6.97
N TYR A 355 -16.89 -2.33 7.48
CA TYR A 355 -15.68 -2.08 6.67
C TYR A 355 -15.35 -3.13 5.61
N ASN A 356 -16.15 -4.19 5.45
CA ASN A 356 -16.10 -5.06 4.29
C ASN A 356 -16.85 -4.49 3.07
N PHE A 357 -17.57 -3.37 3.25
CA PHE A 357 -18.28 -2.68 2.19
C PHE A 357 -17.45 -1.53 1.62
N VAL A 358 -17.54 -1.37 0.30
CA VAL A 358 -17.12 -0.18 -0.44
C VAL A 358 -18.35 0.38 -1.12
N ILE A 359 -18.62 1.65 -0.94
CA ILE A 359 -19.64 2.37 -1.71
C ILE A 359 -18.97 3.30 -2.70
N THR A 360 -19.53 3.43 -3.92
CA THR A 360 -18.93 4.16 -5.03
C THR A 360 -19.83 5.28 -5.56
N PRO A 361 -20.35 6.20 -4.71
CA PRO A 361 -21.28 7.24 -5.13
C PRO A 361 -20.60 8.31 -6.01
N HIS A 362 -21.34 8.84 -7.00
CA HIS A 362 -21.11 10.18 -7.50
C HIS A 362 -21.74 11.22 -6.54
N ALA A 363 -21.52 12.51 -6.78
CA ALA A 363 -21.96 13.58 -5.85
C ALA A 363 -23.47 13.50 -5.46
N GLY A 364 -24.35 13.23 -6.45
CA GLY A 364 -25.80 13.11 -6.17
C GLY A 364 -26.15 11.85 -5.38
N GLU A 365 -25.50 10.72 -5.65
CA GLU A 365 -25.68 9.47 -4.89
C GLU A 365 -25.14 9.60 -3.46
N PHE A 366 -24.05 10.32 -3.28
CA PHE A 366 -23.48 10.62 -1.97
C PHE A 366 -24.48 11.42 -1.11
N GLU A 367 -25.09 12.46 -1.70
CA GLU A 367 -26.14 13.26 -1.02
C GLU A 367 -27.34 12.38 -0.64
N ILE A 368 -27.80 11.50 -1.52
CA ILE A 368 -28.90 10.57 -1.23
C ILE A 368 -28.55 9.62 -0.09
N PHE A 369 -27.35 9.03 -0.12
CA PHE A 369 -26.89 8.05 0.87
C PHE A 369 -26.63 8.68 2.25
N SER A 370 -25.98 9.83 2.26
CA SER A 370 -25.51 10.45 3.51
C SER A 370 -26.44 11.54 4.08
N GLY A 371 -27.28 12.14 3.22
CA GLY A 371 -28.02 13.35 3.55
C GLY A 371 -27.16 14.63 3.49
N VAL A 372 -25.88 14.51 3.09
CA VAL A 372 -24.92 15.62 3.05
C VAL A 372 -24.59 15.95 1.59
N LYS A 373 -24.83 17.20 1.18
CA LYS A 373 -24.40 17.67 -0.14
C LYS A 373 -22.88 17.89 -0.15
N PRO A 374 -22.14 17.30 -1.09
CA PRO A 374 -20.69 17.51 -1.18
C PRO A 374 -20.34 18.98 -1.36
N SER A 375 -19.42 19.49 -0.54
CA SER A 375 -18.96 20.89 -0.62
C SER A 375 -18.21 21.16 -1.92
N SER A 376 -18.28 22.40 -2.41
CA SER A 376 -17.42 22.88 -3.49
C SER A 376 -15.97 23.03 -3.03
N GLU A 377 -15.75 23.34 -1.74
CA GLU A 377 -14.44 23.40 -1.13
C GLU A 377 -13.84 22.00 -0.95
N PHE A 378 -12.65 21.79 -1.53
CA PHE A 378 -12.06 20.44 -1.64
C PHE A 378 -11.73 19.83 -0.27
N ASN A 379 -11.11 20.59 0.63
CA ASN A 379 -10.75 20.10 1.97
C ASN A 379 -11.97 19.79 2.82
N GLU A 380 -13.02 20.61 2.71
CA GLU A 380 -14.29 20.35 3.39
C GLU A 380 -14.95 19.07 2.84
N ARG A 381 -14.90 18.87 1.52
CA ARG A 381 -15.41 17.64 0.87
C ARG A 381 -14.67 16.39 1.35
N ILE A 382 -13.34 16.44 1.53
CA ILE A 382 -12.57 15.35 2.13
C ILE A 382 -13.09 15.05 3.53
N SER A 383 -13.27 16.09 4.36
CA SER A 383 -13.76 15.93 5.72
C SER A 383 -15.19 15.35 5.76
N GLN A 384 -16.07 15.76 4.85
CA GLN A 384 -17.41 15.18 4.70
C GLN A 384 -17.36 13.68 4.35
N VAL A 385 -16.51 13.29 3.39
CA VAL A 385 -16.35 11.88 3.01
C VAL A 385 -15.82 11.06 4.17
N MET A 386 -14.84 11.56 4.91
CA MET A 386 -14.30 10.88 6.09
C MET A 386 -15.37 10.71 7.19
N ASN A 387 -16.13 11.74 7.48
CA ASN A 387 -17.21 11.69 8.48
C ASN A 387 -18.28 10.65 8.09
N VAL A 388 -18.74 10.66 6.83
CA VAL A 388 -19.73 9.68 6.34
C VAL A 388 -19.17 8.26 6.39
N ALA A 389 -17.92 8.05 6.02
CA ALA A 389 -17.28 6.73 6.09
C ALA A 389 -17.24 6.22 7.54
N SER A 390 -16.89 7.08 8.50
CA SER A 390 -16.86 6.76 9.93
C SER A 390 -18.27 6.49 10.49
N GLU A 391 -19.23 7.39 10.25
CA GLU A 391 -20.60 7.28 10.76
C GLU A 391 -21.34 6.05 10.23
N ARG A 392 -21.08 5.69 8.96
CA ARG A 392 -21.73 4.56 8.30
C ARG A 392 -20.91 3.25 8.40
N ASN A 393 -19.73 3.29 9.03
CA ASN A 393 -18.81 2.15 9.16
C ASN A 393 -18.48 1.50 7.81
N THR A 394 -18.12 2.28 6.80
CA THR A 394 -17.91 1.77 5.44
C THR A 394 -16.74 2.47 4.76
N ASN A 395 -16.24 1.90 3.67
CA ASN A 395 -15.31 2.60 2.80
C ASN A 395 -16.12 3.38 1.75
N VAL A 396 -15.81 4.65 1.60
CA VAL A 396 -16.45 5.53 0.61
C VAL A 396 -15.45 5.90 -0.47
N LEU A 397 -15.82 5.68 -1.72
CA LEU A 397 -15.14 6.22 -2.89
C LEU A 397 -16.08 7.24 -3.53
N LEU A 398 -15.89 8.52 -3.22
CA LEU A 398 -16.64 9.60 -3.88
C LEU A 398 -16.02 9.91 -5.24
N LYS A 399 -16.75 9.57 -6.31
CA LYS A 399 -16.35 9.81 -7.70
C LYS A 399 -16.36 11.30 -8.04
N GLY A 400 -15.31 11.78 -8.72
CA GLY A 400 -15.17 13.17 -9.15
C GLY A 400 -14.03 13.40 -10.12
N PHE A 401 -13.65 14.67 -10.36
CA PHE A 401 -12.43 14.99 -11.12
C PHE A 401 -11.17 14.47 -10.39
N VAL A 402 -11.17 14.54 -9.09
CA VAL A 402 -10.27 13.82 -8.19
C VAL A 402 -11.16 12.98 -7.28
N ASP A 403 -11.00 11.68 -7.31
CA ASP A 403 -11.74 10.79 -6.46
C ASP A 403 -11.21 10.85 -5.03
N ILE A 404 -12.11 10.76 -4.06
CA ILE A 404 -11.79 10.76 -2.63
C ILE A 404 -12.17 9.40 -2.06
N VAL A 405 -11.18 8.67 -1.57
CA VAL A 405 -11.39 7.37 -0.91
C VAL A 405 -11.14 7.52 0.58
N SER A 406 -12.07 7.08 1.43
CA SER A 406 -11.89 7.09 2.88
C SER A 406 -12.52 5.88 3.56
N ASP A 407 -11.89 5.42 4.65
CA ASP A 407 -12.41 4.43 5.60
C ASP A 407 -12.87 5.10 6.93
N GLY A 408 -12.87 6.42 6.99
CA GLY A 408 -13.24 7.21 8.17
C GLY A 408 -12.07 7.61 9.08
N GLU A 409 -10.95 6.87 9.03
CA GLU A 409 -9.73 7.19 9.78
C GLU A 409 -8.68 7.91 8.92
N ARG A 410 -8.61 7.54 7.64
CA ARG A 410 -7.66 8.06 6.65
C ARG A 410 -8.35 8.28 5.31
N PHE A 411 -7.69 9.06 4.46
CA PHE A 411 -8.14 9.24 3.08
C PHE A 411 -6.99 9.09 2.10
N ARG A 412 -7.34 8.78 0.86
CA ARG A 412 -6.45 8.81 -0.31
C ARG A 412 -7.19 9.49 -1.46
N LEU A 413 -6.44 10.11 -2.35
CA LEU A 413 -6.95 10.81 -3.52
C LEU A 413 -6.48 10.10 -4.79
N ASN A 414 -7.37 9.98 -5.77
CA ASN A 414 -7.01 9.46 -7.08
C ASN A 414 -7.25 10.54 -8.16
N LYS A 415 -6.21 10.86 -8.93
CA LYS A 415 -6.23 11.84 -10.02
C LYS A 415 -5.85 11.24 -11.37
N THR A 416 -5.90 9.91 -11.50
CA THR A 416 -5.51 9.20 -12.73
C THR A 416 -6.59 9.18 -13.80
N GLY A 417 -7.81 9.63 -13.47
CA GLY A 417 -8.91 9.75 -14.40
C GLY A 417 -8.66 10.77 -15.53
N ASN A 418 -9.44 10.69 -16.59
CA ASN A 418 -9.42 11.65 -17.68
C ASN A 418 -10.85 11.96 -18.17
N PRO A 419 -11.06 13.08 -18.93
CA PRO A 419 -12.38 13.47 -19.38
C PRO A 419 -13.13 12.44 -20.25
N GLY A 420 -12.40 11.53 -20.90
CA GLY A 420 -12.99 10.44 -21.70
C GLY A 420 -13.74 9.40 -20.84
N MET A 421 -13.57 9.41 -19.52
CA MET A 421 -14.29 8.54 -18.59
C MET A 421 -15.69 9.05 -18.24
N THR A 422 -16.12 10.23 -18.74
CA THR A 422 -17.46 10.77 -18.53
C THR A 422 -18.49 10.16 -19.48
N VAL A 423 -18.49 8.84 -19.60
CA VAL A 423 -19.43 8.07 -20.43
C VAL A 423 -20.18 7.05 -19.59
N GLY A 424 -21.37 6.65 -20.06
CA GLY A 424 -22.15 5.62 -19.36
C GLY A 424 -21.39 4.30 -19.27
N GLY A 425 -21.46 3.64 -18.12
CA GLY A 425 -20.84 2.34 -17.88
C GLY A 425 -19.46 2.36 -17.20
N THR A 426 -18.78 3.52 -17.12
CA THR A 426 -17.49 3.61 -16.43
C THR A 426 -17.60 3.28 -14.94
N GLY A 427 -18.66 3.75 -14.27
CA GLY A 427 -18.95 3.38 -12.88
C GLY A 427 -19.17 1.88 -12.71
N ASP A 428 -19.87 1.23 -13.64
CA ASP A 428 -20.09 -0.21 -13.62
C ASP A 428 -18.77 -0.99 -13.77
N VAL A 429 -17.89 -0.54 -14.69
CA VAL A 429 -16.54 -1.12 -14.87
C VAL A 429 -15.73 -0.98 -13.58
N LEU A 430 -15.73 0.19 -12.96
CA LEU A 430 -15.05 0.48 -11.71
C LEU A 430 -15.48 -0.48 -10.59
N THR A 431 -16.78 -0.73 -10.43
CA THR A 431 -17.27 -1.66 -9.40
C THR A 431 -16.79 -3.09 -9.62
N GLY A 432 -16.69 -3.52 -10.87
CA GLY A 432 -16.18 -4.85 -11.24
C GLY A 432 -14.69 -5.03 -10.89
N ILE A 433 -13.88 -3.98 -11.12
CA ILE A 433 -12.45 -3.96 -10.75
C ILE A 433 -12.30 -4.05 -9.23
N ILE A 434 -12.97 -3.18 -8.48
CA ILE A 434 -12.93 -3.18 -7.00
C ILE A 434 -13.38 -4.54 -6.46
N GLY A 435 -14.51 -5.06 -6.94
CA GLY A 435 -15.03 -6.38 -6.53
C GLY A 435 -14.02 -7.50 -6.77
N THR A 436 -13.27 -7.45 -7.86
CA THR A 436 -12.22 -8.42 -8.17
C THR A 436 -11.04 -8.32 -7.21
N LEU A 437 -10.55 -7.10 -6.93
CA LEU A 437 -9.47 -6.90 -5.97
C LEU A 437 -9.86 -7.43 -4.58
N MET A 438 -11.09 -7.12 -4.14
CA MET A 438 -11.63 -7.64 -2.89
C MET A 438 -11.74 -9.17 -2.89
N ALA A 439 -12.21 -9.78 -4.00
CA ALA A 439 -12.28 -11.23 -4.15
C ALA A 439 -10.89 -11.89 -4.10
N ARG A 440 -9.86 -11.21 -4.58
CA ARG A 440 -8.45 -11.60 -4.52
C ARG A 440 -7.77 -11.24 -3.20
N LYS A 441 -8.55 -10.96 -2.16
CA LYS A 441 -8.12 -10.73 -0.76
C LYS A 441 -7.35 -9.42 -0.53
N VAL A 442 -7.42 -8.45 -1.43
CA VAL A 442 -7.03 -7.08 -1.13
C VAL A 442 -8.08 -6.50 -0.15
N ASP A 443 -7.65 -5.75 0.84
CA ASP A 443 -8.59 -5.11 1.76
C ASP A 443 -9.48 -4.07 1.05
N SER A 444 -10.63 -3.76 1.63
CA SER A 444 -11.65 -2.96 0.97
C SER A 444 -11.19 -1.53 0.66
N PHE A 445 -10.48 -0.89 1.60
CA PHE A 445 -9.96 0.46 1.39
C PHE A 445 -8.90 0.50 0.27
N THR A 446 -7.93 -0.40 0.33
CA THR A 446 -6.89 -0.52 -0.71
C THR A 446 -7.49 -0.89 -2.07
N SER A 447 -8.52 -1.76 -2.10
CA SER A 447 -9.22 -2.10 -3.35
C SER A 447 -9.90 -0.89 -3.97
N ALA A 448 -10.52 -0.02 -3.17
CA ALA A 448 -11.10 1.22 -3.63
C ALA A 448 -10.04 2.23 -4.11
N CYS A 449 -8.84 2.24 -3.51
CA CYS A 449 -7.74 3.11 -3.95
C CYS A 449 -7.14 2.68 -5.31
N LEU A 450 -7.19 1.38 -5.63
CA LEU A 450 -6.49 0.81 -6.80
C LEU A 450 -7.37 0.68 -8.05
N GLU A 451 -8.58 1.22 -8.05
CA GLU A 451 -9.55 1.03 -9.11
C GLU A 451 -9.11 1.50 -10.52
N HIS A 452 -8.16 2.42 -10.58
CA HIS A 452 -7.63 2.98 -11.84
C HIS A 452 -6.26 2.43 -12.24
N PHE A 453 -5.72 1.45 -11.52
CA PHE A 453 -4.47 0.75 -11.80
C PHE A 453 -4.74 -0.70 -12.23
#